data_e6561bae5ace1348b8d16b8ae3fa90d5
#
_entry.id   e6561bae5ace1348b8d16b8ae3fa90d5
#
_cell.length_a   1.000
_cell.length_b   1.000
_cell.length_c   1.000
_cell.angle_alpha   90.00
_cell.angle_beta   90.00
_cell.angle_gamma   90.00
#
_symmetry.space_group_name_H-M   'P 1'
#
loop_
_entity.id
_entity.type
_entity.pdbx_description
1 polymer ?
#
loop_
_entity_poly.entity_id
_entity_poly.type
_entity_poly.pdbx_seq_one_letter_code
_entity_poly.pdbx_strand_id
1 'polypeptide(L)'
;MIDEVMVVAYGTAKKSSFTGSASTVKADKLAERSVSNVTNALAGQVSGVQTIANNGQPGSAATVRIRGIGSMSASNSPLYVVDGIPFEADLSGIDPSDIASMTVLKDATATALYGSRAANGVVLITTKKGEVGKTRVEAEVKYGANMRLIPQYDVINNPERFTELTWESLKNYAANAGGMDASQSAAWASTNLFQSRYGIAPIYNMWNTDGAQLIDPTTGHFNSGITRKYTPEKWEDYIFRTGQKLDASVKISGGNEKMTHYTAFSYLKDEGYYISSDYQRFNVRNNMSNQITPWLKATTSLSYAYMETNKPGQSDSNMNNGFQFINGMPSLFPVFEHDADGNIVKDTNIGGNKYDYGMNAGYQRPFGSGINPAGALLLD
;
A
#
# COMPACT_ATOMS: atom_id res chain seq x y z
N MET A 1 30.06 30.39 15.28
CA MET A 1 28.86 29.55 15.27
C MET A 1 27.77 30.35 14.55
N ILE A 2 27.29 29.91 13.42
CA ILE A 2 26.16 30.55 12.74
C ILE A 2 24.92 30.17 13.56
N ASP A 3 24.26 31.17 14.15
CA ASP A 3 23.00 30.96 14.87
C ASP A 3 21.96 30.36 13.93
N GLU A 4 21.55 29.12 14.20
CA GLU A 4 20.53 28.44 13.42
C GLU A 4 19.18 29.14 13.59
N VAL A 5 18.65 29.70 12.50
CA VAL A 5 17.36 30.40 12.47
C VAL A 5 16.26 29.41 12.26
N MET A 6 15.23 29.41 13.11
CA MET A 6 14.03 28.60 12.99
C MET A 6 12.85 29.46 12.54
N VAL A 7 12.01 28.91 11.67
CA VAL A 7 10.71 29.51 11.39
C VAL A 7 9.76 29.16 12.55
N VAL A 8 9.16 30.18 13.15
CA VAL A 8 8.19 30.05 14.22
C VAL A 8 6.97 30.90 13.89
N ALA A 9 5.78 30.32 13.95
CA ALA A 9 4.48 30.96 13.75
C ALA A 9 4.48 32.05 12.65
N TYR A 10 4.55 33.32 13.03
CA TYR A 10 4.50 34.46 12.10
C TYR A 10 5.87 35.12 11.86
N GLY A 11 6.97 34.42 12.16
CA GLY A 11 8.31 35.00 12.01
C GLY A 11 9.43 33.99 12.10
N THR A 12 10.65 34.51 12.22
CA THR A 12 11.86 33.71 12.44
C THR A 12 12.44 34.00 13.80
N ALA A 13 12.82 32.99 14.55
CA ALA A 13 13.53 33.13 15.82
C ALA A 13 14.89 32.42 15.77
N LYS A 14 15.87 32.91 16.52
CA LYS A 14 17.12 32.17 16.73
C LYS A 14 16.80 30.95 17.59
N LYS A 15 17.34 29.78 17.21
CA LYS A 15 17.17 28.54 17.97
C LYS A 15 17.62 28.71 19.44
N SER A 16 18.64 29.49 19.67
CA SER A 16 19.17 29.80 21.00
C SER A 16 18.23 30.65 21.87
N SER A 17 17.35 31.44 21.27
CA SER A 17 16.36 32.28 21.95
C SER A 17 14.96 31.67 22.07
N PHE A 18 14.75 30.51 21.45
CA PHE A 18 13.46 29.82 21.51
C PHE A 18 13.39 28.92 22.73
N THR A 19 12.53 29.27 23.69
CA THR A 19 12.35 28.56 24.96
C THR A 19 11.50 27.31 24.86
N GLY A 20 10.84 27.07 23.72
CA GLY A 20 9.97 25.93 23.48
C GLY A 20 10.69 24.70 22.91
N SER A 21 10.07 23.52 23.04
CA SER A 21 10.56 22.27 22.44
C SER A 21 10.20 22.19 20.97
N ALA A 22 11.18 22.50 20.10
CA ALA A 22 11.04 22.41 18.65
C ALA A 22 12.13 21.51 18.05
N SER A 23 11.78 20.82 16.98
CA SER A 23 12.74 20.00 16.21
C SER A 23 12.56 20.29 14.73
N THR A 24 13.66 20.58 14.03
CA THR A 24 13.63 20.91 12.60
C THR A 24 14.31 19.81 11.80
N VAL A 25 13.68 19.39 10.72
CA VAL A 25 14.21 18.49 9.68
C VAL A 25 14.45 19.35 8.43
N LYS A 26 15.68 19.36 7.92
CA LYS A 26 16.06 20.12 6.72
C LYS A 26 15.77 19.34 5.44
N ALA A 27 15.74 20.04 4.30
CA ALA A 27 15.47 19.50 2.98
C ALA A 27 16.30 18.24 2.64
N ASP A 28 17.59 18.25 2.97
CA ASP A 28 18.51 17.13 2.66
C ASP A 28 18.03 15.83 3.30
N LYS A 29 17.60 15.90 4.57
CA LYS A 29 17.06 14.75 5.29
C LYS A 29 15.71 14.26 4.73
N LEU A 30 14.88 15.19 4.25
CA LEU A 30 13.59 14.86 3.63
C LEU A 30 13.79 14.24 2.24
N ALA A 31 14.83 14.64 1.51
CA ALA A 31 15.15 14.16 0.17
C ALA A 31 15.83 12.79 0.14
N GLU A 32 16.40 12.31 1.26
CA GLU A 32 17.04 10.99 1.37
C GLU A 32 16.07 9.84 1.02
N ARG A 33 14.77 10.06 1.21
CA ARG A 33 13.72 9.08 0.94
C ARG A 33 12.81 9.59 -0.17
N SER A 34 12.68 8.83 -1.25
CA SER A 34 11.65 9.10 -2.26
C SER A 34 10.30 8.64 -1.74
N VAL A 35 9.59 9.53 -1.06
CA VAL A 35 8.24 9.27 -0.53
C VAL A 35 7.19 10.04 -1.34
N SER A 36 6.05 9.42 -1.56
CA SER A 36 4.94 10.03 -2.31
C SER A 36 4.13 11.02 -1.48
N ASN A 37 4.22 10.94 -0.12
CA ASN A 37 3.51 11.84 0.78
C ASN A 37 4.45 12.42 1.84
N VAL A 38 4.30 13.72 2.11
CA VAL A 38 5.12 14.50 3.06
C VAL A 38 5.09 13.93 4.48
N THR A 39 3.97 13.37 4.92
CA THR A 39 3.86 12.79 6.27
C THR A 39 4.78 11.59 6.47
N ASN A 40 5.02 10.81 5.41
CA ASN A 40 5.95 9.68 5.44
C ASN A 40 7.42 10.12 5.57
N ALA A 41 7.75 11.34 5.12
CA ALA A 41 9.11 11.90 5.25
C ALA A 41 9.50 12.18 6.70
N LEU A 42 8.54 12.35 7.62
CA LEU A 42 8.79 12.56 9.05
C LEU A 42 9.16 11.28 9.81
N ALA A 43 8.96 10.12 9.21
CA ALA A 43 9.16 8.84 9.90
C ALA A 43 10.61 8.66 10.38
N GLY A 44 10.80 8.56 11.69
CA GLY A 44 12.10 8.37 12.33
C GLY A 44 13.01 9.61 12.34
N GLN A 45 12.55 10.77 11.84
CA GLN A 45 13.38 11.98 11.75
C GLN A 45 13.32 12.87 12.99
N VAL A 46 12.26 12.75 13.79
CA VAL A 46 12.02 13.67 14.92
C VAL A 46 11.71 12.88 16.18
N SER A 47 12.49 13.10 17.25
CA SER A 47 12.19 12.46 18.55
C SER A 47 10.85 12.94 19.12
N GLY A 48 10.06 12.05 19.72
CA GLY A 48 8.72 12.34 20.25
C GLY A 48 7.63 12.56 19.18
N VAL A 49 7.93 12.24 17.93
CA VAL A 49 6.97 12.15 16.83
C VAL A 49 6.84 10.69 16.41
N GLN A 50 5.66 10.17 16.51
CA GLN A 50 5.31 8.85 16.03
C GLN A 50 4.64 8.97 14.66
N THR A 51 5.19 8.28 13.67
CA THR A 51 4.64 8.21 12.33
C THR A 51 4.29 6.76 12.03
N ILE A 52 3.02 6.50 11.78
CA ILE A 52 2.49 5.16 11.51
C ILE A 52 1.96 5.14 10.08
N ALA A 53 2.61 4.37 9.21
CA ALA A 53 2.07 4.07 7.90
C ALA A 53 0.96 3.01 8.08
N ASN A 54 -0.29 3.40 7.84
CA ASN A 54 -1.44 2.52 8.03
C ASN A 54 -1.52 1.43 6.96
N ASN A 55 -0.99 1.71 5.78
CA ASN A 55 -0.91 0.77 4.67
C ASN A 55 0.29 1.13 3.78
N GLY A 56 0.65 0.23 2.85
CA GLY A 56 1.72 0.43 1.88
C GLY A 56 1.25 1.03 0.56
N GLN A 57 0.05 1.57 0.49
CA GLN A 57 -0.51 2.09 -0.75
C GLN A 57 0.21 3.37 -1.19
N PRO A 58 0.58 3.50 -2.46
CA PRO A 58 1.17 4.71 -3.01
C PRO A 58 0.31 5.95 -2.74
N GLY A 59 0.94 7.08 -2.41
CA GLY A 59 0.26 8.33 -2.09
C GLY A 59 -0.38 8.40 -0.69
N SER A 60 -0.52 7.29 0.02
CA SER A 60 -1.18 7.29 1.33
C SER A 60 -0.40 8.08 2.37
N ALA A 61 -1.14 8.87 3.16
CA ALA A 61 -0.60 9.61 4.28
C ALA A 61 -0.32 8.68 5.47
N ALA A 62 0.79 8.92 6.16
CA ALA A 62 1.02 8.33 7.46
C ALA A 62 0.26 9.09 8.56
N THR A 63 -0.20 8.39 9.57
CA THR A 63 -0.73 9.00 10.77
C THR A 63 0.43 9.55 11.60
N VAL A 64 0.44 10.86 11.80
CA VAL A 64 1.46 11.55 12.63
C VAL A 64 0.87 11.88 14.00
N ARG A 65 1.58 11.51 15.05
CA ARG A 65 1.22 11.83 16.45
C ARG A 65 2.41 12.46 17.15
N ILE A 66 2.16 13.53 17.89
CA ILE A 66 3.16 14.24 18.68
C ILE A 66 2.89 14.01 20.15
N ARG A 67 3.86 13.42 20.87
CA ARG A 67 3.75 13.08 22.32
C ARG A 67 2.61 12.10 22.66
N GLY A 68 2.15 11.29 21.71
CA GLY A 68 1.16 10.23 21.94
C GLY A 68 -0.28 10.62 21.66
N ILE A 69 -1.21 9.98 22.36
CA ILE A 69 -2.66 10.15 22.19
C ILE A 69 -3.16 11.13 23.25
N GLY A 70 -3.66 12.27 22.81
CA GLY A 70 -4.19 13.32 23.69
C GLY A 70 -5.69 13.19 23.96
N SER A 71 -6.45 12.53 23.09
CA SER A 71 -7.91 12.34 23.24
C SER A 71 -8.34 10.97 22.76
N MET A 72 -9.32 10.39 23.45
CA MET A 72 -9.95 9.13 23.04
C MET A 72 -11.10 9.34 22.03
N SER A 73 -11.69 10.53 21.98
CA SER A 73 -12.88 10.81 21.16
C SER A 73 -12.66 11.91 20.11
N ALA A 74 -11.62 12.75 20.26
CA ALA A 74 -11.27 13.79 19.30
C ALA A 74 -10.06 13.39 18.44
N SER A 75 -9.84 14.14 17.34
CA SER A 75 -8.67 13.93 16.48
C SER A 75 -7.37 14.11 17.27
N ASN A 76 -6.43 13.22 17.05
CA ASN A 76 -5.06 13.29 17.59
C ASN A 76 -4.03 13.77 16.55
N SER A 77 -4.47 14.24 15.40
CA SER A 77 -3.61 14.75 14.34
C SER A 77 -3.06 16.13 14.72
N PRO A 78 -1.78 16.42 14.42
CA PRO A 78 -1.22 17.76 14.61
C PRO A 78 -1.83 18.74 13.62
N LEU A 79 -1.73 20.04 13.94
CA LEU A 79 -2.04 21.10 12.98
C LEU A 79 -0.86 21.23 12.00
N TYR A 80 -1.16 21.24 10.70
CA TYR A 80 -0.18 21.55 9.67
C TYR A 80 -0.28 23.01 9.28
N VAL A 81 0.87 23.65 9.13
CA VAL A 81 0.98 25.05 8.72
C VAL A 81 1.99 25.14 7.61
N VAL A 82 1.58 25.60 6.43
CA VAL A 82 2.44 25.75 5.25
C VAL A 82 2.71 27.22 5.00
N ASP A 83 3.97 27.61 5.01
CA ASP A 83 4.44 28.99 4.85
C ASP A 83 3.70 30.02 5.74
N GLY A 84 3.36 29.60 6.97
CA GLY A 84 2.68 30.42 7.96
C GLY A 84 1.13 30.36 7.92
N ILE A 85 0.55 29.64 6.98
CA ILE A 85 -0.90 29.53 6.81
C ILE A 85 -1.35 28.14 7.27
N PRO A 86 -2.36 28.02 8.18
CA PRO A 86 -2.95 26.73 8.51
C PRO A 86 -3.48 26.02 7.27
N PHE A 87 -3.09 24.77 7.11
CA PHE A 87 -3.37 23.97 5.93
C PHE A 87 -4.29 22.79 6.31
N GLU A 88 -5.51 22.81 5.77
CA GLU A 88 -6.54 21.79 6.05
C GLU A 88 -6.74 20.79 4.92
N ALA A 89 -6.14 21.08 3.75
CA ALA A 89 -6.20 20.18 2.61
C ALA A 89 -5.26 18.97 2.76
N ASP A 90 -5.40 18.00 1.87
CA ASP A 90 -4.54 16.83 1.86
C ASP A 90 -3.08 17.21 1.54
N LEU A 91 -2.18 16.82 2.44
CA LEU A 91 -0.73 17.03 2.27
C LEU A 91 -0.12 16.25 1.10
N SER A 92 -0.83 15.29 0.54
CA SER A 92 -0.39 14.56 -0.66
C SER A 92 -0.21 15.47 -1.88
N GLY A 93 -0.89 16.63 -1.89
CA GLY A 93 -0.70 17.69 -2.89
C GLY A 93 0.61 18.45 -2.78
N ILE A 94 1.38 18.29 -1.71
CA ILE A 94 2.68 18.97 -1.53
C ILE A 94 3.80 18.03 -1.97
N ASP A 95 4.66 18.49 -2.88
CA ASP A 95 5.85 17.75 -3.26
C ASP A 95 6.91 17.86 -2.13
N PRO A 96 7.37 16.72 -1.56
CA PRO A 96 8.45 16.74 -0.57
C PRO A 96 9.72 17.45 -1.05
N SER A 97 10.01 17.43 -2.35
CA SER A 97 11.18 18.06 -2.94
C SER A 97 11.12 19.60 -2.96
N ASP A 98 9.91 20.18 -2.81
CA ASP A 98 9.70 21.63 -2.70
C ASP A 98 9.83 22.16 -1.26
N ILE A 99 10.04 21.26 -0.29
CA ILE A 99 10.15 21.63 1.11
C ILE A 99 11.59 22.03 1.44
N ALA A 100 11.77 23.19 2.06
CA ALA A 100 13.03 23.64 2.60
C ALA A 100 13.30 23.08 4.01
N SER A 101 12.27 23.06 4.85
CA SER A 101 12.35 22.50 6.19
C SER A 101 10.97 22.15 6.75
N MET A 102 10.96 21.22 7.70
CA MET A 102 9.80 20.90 8.52
C MET A 102 10.18 21.09 9.99
N THR A 103 9.45 21.94 10.72
CA THR A 103 9.65 22.17 12.14
C THR A 103 8.47 21.69 12.94
N VAL A 104 8.71 20.79 13.89
CA VAL A 104 7.68 20.25 14.77
C VAL A 104 7.71 20.96 16.11
N LEU A 105 6.62 21.66 16.44
CA LEU A 105 6.40 22.33 17.72
C LEU A 105 5.62 21.36 18.63
N LYS A 106 6.22 21.06 19.79
CA LYS A 106 5.74 19.96 20.64
C LYS A 106 5.11 20.44 21.95
N ASP A 107 5.35 21.66 22.40
CA ASP A 107 4.86 22.13 23.67
C ASP A 107 3.79 23.25 23.56
N ALA A 108 3.06 23.47 24.66
CA ALA A 108 1.97 24.40 24.71
C ALA A 108 2.40 25.86 24.45
N THR A 109 3.61 26.25 24.87
CA THR A 109 4.13 27.60 24.64
C THR A 109 4.38 27.86 23.16
N ALA A 110 4.93 26.85 22.47
CA ALA A 110 5.20 26.94 21.03
C ALA A 110 3.89 26.90 20.21
N THR A 111 2.86 26.23 20.70
CA THR A 111 1.57 26.06 20.01
C THR A 111 0.52 27.12 20.37
N ALA A 112 0.76 27.91 21.43
CA ALA A 112 -0.20 28.92 21.91
C ALA A 112 -0.65 29.95 20.85
N LEU A 113 0.23 30.24 19.86
CA LEU A 113 -0.08 31.15 18.76
C LEU A 113 -1.15 30.61 17.78
N TYR A 114 -1.40 29.30 17.80
CA TYR A 114 -2.38 28.63 16.91
C TYR A 114 -3.67 28.23 17.61
N GLY A 115 -3.79 28.57 18.92
CA GLY A 115 -4.98 28.31 19.72
C GLY A 115 -5.29 26.82 19.93
N SER A 116 -6.56 26.49 20.19
CA SER A 116 -7.02 25.13 20.50
C SER A 116 -6.74 24.11 19.39
N ARG A 117 -6.66 24.54 18.13
CA ARG A 117 -6.33 23.69 16.98
C ARG A 117 -4.94 23.07 17.06
N ALA A 118 -4.05 23.67 17.85
CA ALA A 118 -2.68 23.21 18.02
C ALA A 118 -2.49 22.33 19.28
N ALA A 119 -3.57 21.87 19.92
CA ALA A 119 -3.50 21.07 21.14
C ALA A 119 -2.67 19.78 20.98
N ASN A 120 -2.68 19.19 19.79
CA ASN A 120 -1.89 17.98 19.45
C ASN A 120 -0.51 18.28 18.85
N GLY A 121 -0.03 19.54 18.98
CA GLY A 121 1.21 20.01 18.36
C GLY A 121 1.02 20.59 16.97
N VAL A 122 2.08 21.21 16.45
CA VAL A 122 2.07 21.86 15.12
C VAL A 122 3.25 21.38 14.30
N VAL A 123 3.01 21.10 13.03
CA VAL A 123 4.04 20.84 12.02
C VAL A 123 4.09 22.02 11.06
N LEU A 124 5.16 22.81 11.16
CA LEU A 124 5.42 23.92 10.26
C LEU A 124 6.18 23.42 9.04
N ILE A 125 5.63 23.61 7.87
CA ILE A 125 6.24 23.26 6.58
C ILE A 125 6.64 24.56 5.91
N THR A 126 7.95 24.73 5.68
CA THR A 126 8.48 25.87 4.94
C THR A 126 8.89 25.41 3.56
N THR A 127 8.34 26.04 2.52
CA THR A 127 8.68 25.72 1.15
C THR A 127 9.92 26.47 0.67
N LYS A 128 10.56 25.93 -0.37
CA LYS A 128 11.73 26.56 -1.00
C LYS A 128 11.37 27.91 -1.60
N LYS A 129 12.27 28.87 -1.45
CA LYS A 129 12.14 30.25 -1.98
C LYS A 129 13.34 30.57 -2.86
N GLY A 130 13.20 31.56 -3.72
CA GLY A 130 14.32 32.09 -4.47
C GLY A 130 15.31 32.84 -3.58
N GLU A 131 16.57 32.75 -3.94
CA GLU A 131 17.67 33.47 -3.27
C GLU A 131 18.29 34.47 -4.24
N VAL A 132 18.92 35.51 -3.67
CA VAL A 132 19.67 36.48 -4.47
C VAL A 132 20.87 35.79 -5.10
N GLY A 133 20.98 35.88 -6.40
CA GLY A 133 22.06 35.24 -7.16
C GLY A 133 21.68 34.96 -8.61
N LYS A 134 22.59 34.31 -9.34
CA LYS A 134 22.36 33.88 -10.70
C LYS A 134 21.23 32.84 -10.72
N THR A 135 20.43 32.87 -11.77
CA THR A 135 19.39 31.87 -11.99
C THR A 135 20.03 30.48 -12.10
N ARG A 136 19.52 29.57 -11.29
CA ARG A 136 19.92 28.15 -11.23
C ARG A 136 18.76 27.30 -11.72
N VAL A 137 19.06 26.36 -12.58
CA VAL A 137 18.10 25.34 -13.05
C VAL A 137 18.58 23.99 -12.52
N GLU A 138 17.70 23.29 -11.83
CA GLU A 138 17.94 21.95 -11.33
C GLU A 138 16.90 21.01 -11.97
N ALA A 139 17.37 19.93 -12.58
CA ALA A 139 16.53 18.85 -13.07
C ALA A 139 16.89 17.55 -12.35
N GLU A 140 15.91 16.86 -11.85
CA GLU A 140 16.09 15.59 -11.14
C GLU A 140 15.11 14.56 -11.67
N VAL A 141 15.60 13.34 -11.89
CA VAL A 141 14.79 12.18 -12.24
C VAL A 141 15.21 11.02 -11.35
N LYS A 142 14.24 10.45 -10.63
CA LYS A 142 14.43 9.23 -9.83
C LYS A 142 13.56 8.14 -10.42
N TYR A 143 14.15 6.97 -10.60
CA TYR A 143 13.43 5.77 -11.02
C TYR A 143 13.63 4.66 -10.00
N GLY A 144 12.57 3.93 -9.69
CA GLY A 144 12.60 2.84 -8.73
C GLY A 144 11.57 1.77 -9.04
N ALA A 145 11.61 0.70 -8.27
CA ALA A 145 10.65 -0.39 -8.37
C ALA A 145 10.07 -0.72 -6.99
N ASN A 146 8.77 -0.95 -6.95
CA ASN A 146 8.06 -1.41 -5.77
C ASN A 146 7.80 -2.91 -5.92
N MET A 147 8.34 -3.71 -4.99
CA MET A 147 8.17 -5.16 -5.03
C MET A 147 7.89 -5.69 -3.63
N ARG A 148 7.22 -6.83 -3.57
CA ARG A 148 6.97 -7.53 -2.32
C ARG A 148 8.24 -8.26 -1.90
N LEU A 149 8.92 -7.77 -0.87
CA LEU A 149 10.14 -8.37 -0.32
C LEU A 149 9.92 -9.12 0.99
N ILE A 150 8.71 -9.02 1.57
CA ILE A 150 8.38 -9.73 2.81
C ILE A 150 8.13 -11.19 2.45
N PRO A 151 8.85 -12.14 3.08
CA PRO A 151 8.62 -13.56 2.87
C PRO A 151 7.18 -13.93 3.21
N GLN A 152 6.61 -14.81 2.42
CA GLN A 152 5.33 -15.41 2.73
C GLN A 152 5.49 -16.45 3.84
N TYR A 153 4.41 -16.70 4.59
CA TYR A 153 4.37 -17.83 5.50
C TYR A 153 4.54 -19.14 4.73
N ASP A 154 5.14 -20.14 5.37
CA ASP A 154 5.15 -21.49 4.84
C ASP A 154 3.71 -22.00 4.72
N VAL A 155 3.25 -22.11 3.49
CA VAL A 155 1.93 -22.63 3.15
C VAL A 155 2.10 -23.92 2.34
N ILE A 156 1.07 -24.77 2.33
CA ILE A 156 1.07 -25.99 1.51
C ILE A 156 0.90 -25.59 0.03
N ASN A 157 2.02 -25.45 -0.67
CA ASN A 157 2.07 -25.06 -2.10
C ASN A 157 1.95 -26.26 -3.06
N ASN A 158 1.75 -27.45 -2.53
CA ASN A 158 1.67 -28.70 -3.30
C ASN A 158 0.24 -29.23 -3.30
N PRO A 159 -0.45 -29.25 -4.46
CA PRO A 159 -1.81 -29.78 -4.58
C PRO A 159 -1.94 -31.26 -4.16
N GLU A 160 -0.91 -32.08 -4.40
CA GLU A 160 -0.89 -33.47 -3.96
C GLU A 160 -0.96 -33.55 -2.44
N ARG A 161 -0.09 -32.79 -1.76
CA ARG A 161 -0.08 -32.77 -0.30
C ARG A 161 -1.39 -32.25 0.29
N PHE A 162 -1.98 -31.23 -0.30
CA PHE A 162 -3.30 -30.73 0.11
C PHE A 162 -4.37 -31.82 -0.02
N THR A 163 -4.34 -32.57 -1.12
CA THR A 163 -5.29 -33.65 -1.39
C THR A 163 -5.11 -34.83 -0.43
N GLU A 164 -3.86 -35.23 -0.14
CA GLU A 164 -3.54 -36.24 0.89
C GLU A 164 -4.10 -35.84 2.27
N LEU A 165 -3.86 -34.61 2.70
CA LEU A 165 -4.37 -34.09 3.98
C LEU A 165 -5.90 -34.02 4.01
N THR A 166 -6.54 -33.70 2.87
CA THR A 166 -8.00 -33.73 2.76
C THR A 166 -8.51 -35.16 2.93
N TRP A 167 -7.88 -36.13 2.27
CA TRP A 167 -8.22 -37.53 2.42
C TRP A 167 -8.03 -38.02 3.87
N GLU A 168 -6.92 -37.68 4.51
CA GLU A 168 -6.66 -38.01 5.89
C GLU A 168 -7.71 -37.39 6.84
N SER A 169 -8.10 -36.16 6.61
CA SER A 169 -9.18 -35.49 7.35
C SER A 169 -10.51 -36.22 7.20
N LEU A 170 -10.86 -36.64 5.98
CA LEU A 170 -12.08 -37.42 5.70
C LEU A 170 -12.05 -38.78 6.38
N LYS A 171 -10.91 -39.49 6.34
CA LYS A 171 -10.71 -40.76 7.04
C LYS A 171 -10.91 -40.59 8.55
N ASN A 172 -10.31 -39.57 9.14
CA ASN A 172 -10.44 -39.27 10.57
C ASN A 172 -11.88 -38.90 10.94
N TYR A 173 -12.59 -38.17 10.08
CA TYR A 173 -14.01 -37.87 10.26
C TYR A 173 -14.86 -39.14 10.25
N ALA A 174 -14.66 -40.03 9.27
CA ALA A 174 -15.40 -41.29 9.15
C ALA A 174 -15.16 -42.22 10.36
N ALA A 175 -13.92 -42.28 10.85
CA ALA A 175 -13.58 -43.05 12.03
C ALA A 175 -14.21 -42.47 13.32
N ASN A 176 -14.06 -41.17 13.56
CA ASN A 176 -14.45 -40.56 14.84
C ASN A 176 -15.96 -40.23 14.90
N ALA A 177 -16.52 -39.65 13.84
CA ALA A 177 -17.94 -39.27 13.81
C ALA A 177 -18.84 -40.36 13.21
N GLY A 178 -18.31 -41.16 12.27
CA GLY A 178 -19.02 -42.26 11.63
C GLY A 178 -18.90 -43.60 12.33
N GLY A 179 -18.00 -43.76 13.32
CA GLY A 179 -17.77 -45.03 14.04
C GLY A 179 -17.24 -46.17 13.16
N MET A 180 -16.60 -45.81 12.02
CA MET A 180 -16.08 -46.79 11.07
C MET A 180 -14.71 -47.33 11.53
N ASP A 181 -14.42 -48.58 11.23
CA ASP A 181 -13.10 -49.15 11.43
C ASP A 181 -12.05 -48.55 10.48
N ALA A 182 -10.79 -48.92 10.61
CA ALA A 182 -9.69 -48.32 9.81
C ALA A 182 -9.85 -48.60 8.30
N SER A 183 -10.35 -49.78 7.91
CA SER A 183 -10.54 -50.13 6.51
C SER A 183 -11.75 -49.42 5.91
N GLN A 184 -12.85 -49.42 6.65
CA GLN A 184 -14.09 -48.75 6.24
C GLN A 184 -13.88 -47.23 6.11
N SER A 185 -13.21 -46.62 7.07
CA SER A 185 -12.93 -45.17 7.05
C SER A 185 -12.00 -44.75 5.89
N ALA A 186 -11.00 -45.57 5.55
CA ALA A 186 -10.14 -45.34 4.40
C ALA A 186 -10.89 -45.45 3.09
N ALA A 187 -11.72 -46.51 2.91
CA ALA A 187 -12.54 -46.69 1.73
C ALA A 187 -13.57 -45.54 1.57
N TRP A 188 -14.20 -45.16 2.67
CA TRP A 188 -15.13 -44.01 2.68
C TRP A 188 -14.44 -42.71 2.28
N ALA A 189 -13.24 -42.44 2.83
CA ALA A 189 -12.47 -41.24 2.47
C ALA A 189 -12.12 -41.19 1.00
N SER A 190 -11.66 -42.32 0.41
CA SER A 190 -11.34 -42.39 -1.02
C SER A 190 -12.58 -42.14 -1.89
N THR A 191 -13.71 -42.71 -1.54
CA THR A 191 -14.96 -42.50 -2.28
C THR A 191 -15.46 -41.05 -2.18
N ASN A 192 -15.25 -40.40 -1.06
CA ASN A 192 -15.76 -39.05 -0.80
C ASN A 192 -14.74 -37.92 -1.04
N LEU A 193 -13.51 -38.25 -1.46
CA LEU A 193 -12.43 -37.25 -1.65
C LEU A 193 -12.82 -36.17 -2.65
N PHE A 194 -13.40 -36.54 -3.76
CA PHE A 194 -13.95 -35.63 -4.79
C PHE A 194 -15.47 -35.67 -4.83
N GLN A 195 -16.09 -35.44 -3.67
CA GLN A 195 -17.52 -35.32 -3.53
C GLN A 195 -17.85 -33.96 -2.87
N SER A 196 -18.70 -33.18 -3.52
CA SER A 196 -19.02 -31.81 -3.13
C SER A 196 -19.56 -31.62 -1.70
N ARG A 197 -20.08 -32.68 -1.10
CA ARG A 197 -20.65 -32.61 0.25
C ARG A 197 -19.62 -32.68 1.37
N TYR A 198 -18.54 -33.44 1.19
CA TYR A 198 -17.58 -33.74 2.26
C TYR A 198 -16.15 -33.40 1.89
N GLY A 199 -15.78 -33.56 0.63
CA GLY A 199 -14.43 -33.37 0.13
C GLY A 199 -14.29 -32.17 -0.80
N ILE A 200 -13.49 -32.35 -1.83
CA ILE A 200 -13.24 -31.37 -2.88
C ILE A 200 -14.33 -31.50 -3.94
N ALA A 201 -14.78 -30.39 -4.50
CA ALA A 201 -15.75 -30.46 -5.59
C ALA A 201 -15.14 -31.18 -6.83
N PRO A 202 -15.89 -32.08 -7.50
CA PRO A 202 -15.37 -32.92 -8.59
C PRO A 202 -14.74 -32.13 -9.75
N ILE A 203 -15.19 -30.89 -10.00
CA ILE A 203 -14.64 -30.01 -11.03
C ILE A 203 -13.19 -29.66 -10.81
N TYR A 204 -12.69 -29.76 -9.58
CA TYR A 204 -11.29 -29.48 -9.22
C TYR A 204 -10.40 -30.74 -9.27
N ASN A 205 -10.91 -31.86 -9.79
CA ASN A 205 -10.07 -33.02 -10.03
C ASN A 205 -9.12 -32.77 -11.22
N MET A 206 -7.96 -32.25 -10.90
CA MET A 206 -6.91 -31.90 -11.86
C MET A 206 -6.05 -33.07 -12.33
N TRP A 207 -6.32 -34.28 -11.86
CA TRP A 207 -5.58 -35.49 -12.23
C TRP A 207 -6.28 -36.31 -13.30
N ASN A 208 -5.50 -37.09 -14.02
CA ASN A 208 -6.02 -38.03 -15.07
C ASN A 208 -6.64 -39.31 -14.51
N THR A 209 -6.93 -39.32 -13.21
CA THR A 209 -7.39 -40.48 -12.46
C THR A 209 -8.63 -40.10 -11.65
N ASP A 210 -9.56 -41.04 -11.49
CA ASP A 210 -10.71 -40.86 -10.62
C ASP A 210 -10.29 -40.61 -9.17
N GLY A 211 -11.04 -39.73 -8.48
CA GLY A 211 -10.72 -39.32 -7.12
C GLY A 211 -10.63 -40.49 -6.13
N ALA A 212 -11.42 -41.51 -6.32
CA ALA A 212 -11.41 -42.72 -5.47
C ALA A 212 -10.14 -43.57 -5.62
N GLN A 213 -9.36 -43.37 -6.67
CA GLN A 213 -8.16 -44.14 -7.01
C GLN A 213 -6.86 -43.32 -6.81
N LEU A 214 -6.95 -42.10 -6.36
CA LEU A 214 -5.78 -41.23 -6.21
C LEU A 214 -4.86 -41.63 -5.05
N ILE A 215 -5.43 -41.99 -3.92
CA ILE A 215 -4.69 -42.25 -2.69
C ILE A 215 -4.68 -43.75 -2.39
N ASP A 216 -3.49 -44.27 -2.08
CA ASP A 216 -3.34 -45.61 -1.50
C ASP A 216 -3.90 -45.60 -0.07
N PRO A 217 -4.94 -46.38 0.20
CA PRO A 217 -5.60 -46.42 1.50
C PRO A 217 -4.70 -46.94 2.63
N THR A 218 -3.62 -47.66 2.30
CA THR A 218 -2.66 -48.21 3.26
C THR A 218 -1.64 -47.16 3.72
N THR A 219 -1.11 -46.38 2.76
CA THR A 219 -0.05 -45.41 3.03
C THR A 219 -0.56 -43.99 3.21
N GLY A 220 -1.75 -43.64 2.68
CA GLY A 220 -2.30 -42.30 2.68
C GLY A 220 -1.64 -41.35 1.66
N HIS A 221 -0.82 -41.89 0.76
CA HIS A 221 -0.10 -41.14 -0.26
C HIS A 221 -0.66 -41.42 -1.66
N PHE A 222 -0.32 -40.54 -2.60
CA PHE A 222 -0.70 -40.72 -4.01
C PHE A 222 -0.17 -42.05 -4.56
N ASN A 223 -1.03 -42.73 -5.32
CA ASN A 223 -0.63 -43.90 -6.08
C ASN A 223 0.39 -43.53 -7.17
N SER A 224 1.26 -44.47 -7.52
CA SER A 224 2.24 -44.28 -8.58
C SER A 224 1.56 -44.13 -9.97
N GLY A 225 2.18 -43.35 -10.86
CA GLY A 225 1.73 -43.18 -12.25
C GLY A 225 0.60 -42.15 -12.45
N ILE A 226 0.17 -41.48 -11.41
CA ILE A 226 -0.81 -40.40 -11.52
C ILE A 226 -0.12 -39.14 -12.06
N THR A 227 -0.75 -38.52 -13.07
CA THR A 227 -0.27 -37.27 -13.69
C THR A 227 -1.36 -36.21 -13.63
N ARG A 228 -0.94 -34.96 -13.68
CA ARG A 228 -1.86 -33.82 -13.75
C ARG A 228 -2.34 -33.60 -15.19
N LYS A 229 -3.60 -33.21 -15.34
CA LYS A 229 -4.17 -32.68 -16.60
C LYS A 229 -3.69 -31.26 -16.84
N TYR A 230 -3.59 -30.48 -15.77
CA TYR A 230 -3.10 -29.09 -15.77
C TYR A 230 -2.37 -28.77 -14.46
N THR A 231 -1.67 -27.67 -14.43
CA THR A 231 -1.10 -27.09 -13.22
C THR A 231 -1.89 -25.84 -12.88
N PRO A 232 -2.49 -25.73 -11.69
CA PRO A 232 -3.22 -24.53 -11.29
C PRO A 232 -2.33 -23.29 -11.33
N GLU A 233 -2.88 -22.18 -11.74
CA GLU A 233 -2.20 -20.90 -11.74
C GLU A 233 -1.90 -20.46 -10.30
N LYS A 234 -0.81 -19.75 -10.12
CA LYS A 234 -0.48 -19.14 -8.84
C LYS A 234 -1.24 -17.84 -8.69
N TRP A 235 -2.08 -17.75 -7.68
CA TRP A 235 -2.88 -16.56 -7.38
C TRP A 235 -2.03 -15.29 -7.21
N GLU A 236 -0.81 -15.44 -6.71
CA GLU A 236 0.12 -14.32 -6.52
C GLU A 236 0.48 -13.60 -7.81
N ASP A 237 0.59 -14.34 -8.92
CA ASP A 237 0.97 -13.79 -10.22
C ASP A 237 -0.14 -12.90 -10.82
N TYR A 238 -1.37 -13.01 -10.30
CA TYR A 238 -2.55 -12.26 -10.74
C TYR A 238 -2.99 -11.18 -9.74
N ILE A 239 -2.34 -11.11 -8.59
CA ILE A 239 -2.65 -10.12 -7.54
C ILE A 239 -1.50 -9.15 -7.34
N PHE A 240 -0.27 -9.62 -7.54
CA PHE A 240 0.93 -8.81 -7.36
C PHE A 240 1.69 -8.59 -8.66
N ARG A 241 2.41 -7.49 -8.69
CA ARG A 241 3.34 -7.13 -9.77
C ARG A 241 4.58 -6.46 -9.21
N THR A 242 5.59 -6.26 -10.04
CA THR A 242 6.63 -5.27 -9.77
C THR A 242 6.14 -3.92 -10.28
N GLY A 243 5.75 -3.04 -9.36
CA GLY A 243 5.32 -1.68 -9.69
C GLY A 243 6.52 -0.79 -10.02
N GLN A 244 6.31 0.21 -10.85
CA GLN A 244 7.32 1.19 -11.24
C GLN A 244 7.08 2.52 -10.52
N LYS A 245 8.17 3.20 -10.15
CA LYS A 245 8.13 4.54 -9.58
C LYS A 245 8.97 5.47 -10.42
N LEU A 246 8.38 6.54 -10.90
CA LEU A 246 9.04 7.63 -11.62
C LEU A 246 8.74 8.94 -10.90
N ASP A 247 9.80 9.64 -10.47
CA ASP A 247 9.72 10.96 -9.85
C ASP A 247 10.63 11.90 -10.63
N ALA A 248 10.06 12.89 -11.27
CA ALA A 248 10.77 13.83 -12.13
C ALA A 248 10.43 15.28 -11.74
N SER A 249 11.43 16.13 -11.62
CA SER A 249 11.23 17.53 -11.28
C SER A 249 12.20 18.45 -12.00
N VAL A 250 11.72 19.67 -12.28
CA VAL A 250 12.52 20.78 -12.77
C VAL A 250 12.25 21.99 -11.88
N LYS A 251 13.33 22.59 -11.35
CA LYS A 251 13.29 23.73 -10.43
C LYS A 251 14.13 24.86 -10.97
N ILE A 252 13.58 26.05 -10.97
CA ILE A 252 14.22 27.26 -11.43
C ILE A 252 14.20 28.26 -10.29
N SER A 253 15.36 28.71 -9.82
CA SER A 253 15.45 29.64 -8.71
C SER A 253 16.52 30.68 -8.97
N GLY A 254 16.32 31.86 -8.41
CA GLY A 254 17.28 32.94 -8.54
C GLY A 254 16.67 34.29 -8.23
N GLY A 255 17.40 35.34 -8.57
CA GLY A 255 16.93 36.71 -8.43
C GLY A 255 18.01 37.71 -8.04
N ASN A 256 17.58 38.92 -7.73
CA ASN A 256 18.41 40.00 -7.27
C ASN A 256 17.83 40.60 -5.98
N GLU A 257 18.44 41.69 -5.47
CA GLU A 257 17.98 42.35 -4.24
C GLU A 257 16.52 42.84 -4.29
N LYS A 258 16.00 43.10 -5.49
CA LYS A 258 14.62 43.57 -5.69
C LYS A 258 13.61 42.46 -5.88
N MET A 259 14.01 41.36 -6.53
CA MET A 259 13.09 40.28 -6.86
C MET A 259 13.80 38.93 -6.76
N THR A 260 13.20 37.99 -6.03
CA THR A 260 13.60 36.58 -6.04
C THR A 260 12.45 35.71 -6.46
N HIS A 261 12.75 34.60 -7.14
CA HIS A 261 11.75 33.66 -7.63
C HIS A 261 12.22 32.22 -7.44
N TYR A 262 11.26 31.34 -7.17
CA TYR A 262 11.38 29.90 -7.21
C TYR A 262 10.18 29.34 -7.97
N THR A 263 10.44 28.57 -9.01
CA THR A 263 9.42 27.91 -9.80
C THR A 263 9.80 26.45 -9.91
N ALA A 264 8.85 25.54 -9.61
CA ALA A 264 9.05 24.11 -9.69
C ALA A 264 7.91 23.47 -10.46
N PHE A 265 8.28 22.48 -11.26
CA PHE A 265 7.38 21.54 -11.92
C PHE A 265 7.79 20.14 -11.48
N SER A 266 6.85 19.31 -11.05
CA SER A 266 7.14 17.93 -10.71
C SER A 266 6.04 17.00 -11.18
N TYR A 267 6.45 15.78 -11.50
CA TYR A 267 5.59 14.67 -11.85
C TYR A 267 6.02 13.43 -11.08
N LEU A 268 5.09 12.79 -10.41
CA LEU A 268 5.28 11.53 -9.72
C LEU A 268 4.28 10.52 -10.26
N LYS A 269 4.78 9.35 -10.68
CA LYS A 269 3.99 8.15 -10.90
C LYS A 269 4.53 7.06 -9.97
N ASP A 270 3.69 6.48 -9.14
CA ASP A 270 4.05 5.50 -8.12
C ASP A 270 3.06 4.33 -8.22
N GLU A 271 3.49 3.24 -8.86
CA GLU A 271 2.72 2.00 -8.99
C GLU A 271 3.02 1.09 -7.82
N GLY A 272 1.99 0.63 -7.12
CA GLY A 272 2.12 -0.34 -6.05
C GLY A 272 2.44 -1.75 -6.57
N TYR A 273 3.00 -2.58 -5.71
CA TYR A 273 3.20 -4.00 -6.00
C TYR A 273 1.89 -4.81 -5.97
N TYR A 274 0.81 -4.26 -5.43
CA TYR A 274 -0.54 -4.77 -5.56
C TYR A 274 -1.16 -4.19 -6.84
N ILE A 275 -1.72 -5.05 -7.70
CA ILE A 275 -2.30 -4.63 -8.99
C ILE A 275 -3.42 -3.62 -8.74
N SER A 276 -3.59 -2.64 -9.63
CA SER A 276 -4.56 -1.54 -9.54
C SER A 276 -4.36 -0.62 -8.32
N SER A 277 -3.17 -0.63 -7.71
CA SER A 277 -2.80 0.28 -6.63
C SER A 277 -1.81 1.31 -7.15
N ASP A 278 -2.31 2.47 -7.59
CA ASP A 278 -1.52 3.47 -8.30
C ASP A 278 -1.77 4.87 -7.76
N TYR A 279 -0.74 5.70 -7.86
CA TYR A 279 -0.80 7.11 -7.51
C TYR A 279 -0.06 7.94 -8.55
N GLN A 280 -0.68 9.01 -9.01
CA GLN A 280 -0.06 10.00 -9.87
C GLN A 280 -0.24 11.39 -9.27
N ARG A 281 0.78 12.23 -9.43
CA ARG A 281 0.73 13.63 -9.01
C ARG A 281 1.49 14.50 -9.99
N PHE A 282 0.86 15.56 -10.42
CA PHE A 282 1.49 16.67 -11.13
C PHE A 282 1.42 17.92 -10.27
N ASN A 283 2.55 18.60 -10.06
CA ASN A 283 2.62 19.81 -9.26
C ASN A 283 3.26 20.94 -10.04
N VAL A 284 2.72 22.15 -9.81
CA VAL A 284 3.36 23.41 -10.15
C VAL A 284 3.41 24.28 -8.92
N ARG A 285 4.58 24.81 -8.61
CA ARG A 285 4.78 25.79 -7.53
C ARG A 285 5.50 27.01 -8.05
N ASN A 286 5.05 28.18 -7.62
CA ASN A 286 5.72 29.45 -7.88
C ASN A 286 5.73 30.29 -6.60
N ASN A 287 6.92 30.60 -6.11
CA ASN A 287 7.15 31.50 -4.97
C ASN A 287 7.95 32.70 -5.47
N MET A 288 7.38 33.88 -5.34
CA MET A 288 8.01 35.12 -5.77
C MET A 288 8.01 36.12 -4.62
N SER A 289 9.11 36.82 -4.44
CA SER A 289 9.22 37.93 -3.50
C SER A 289 9.74 39.17 -4.23
N ASN A 290 9.03 40.28 -4.10
CA ASN A 290 9.36 41.54 -4.79
C ASN A 290 9.39 42.68 -3.78
N GLN A 291 10.52 43.37 -3.72
CA GLN A 291 10.69 44.64 -2.99
C GLN A 291 10.21 45.78 -3.88
N ILE A 292 8.91 46.13 -3.77
CA ILE A 292 8.27 47.12 -4.63
C ILE A 292 8.82 48.53 -4.32
N THR A 293 8.93 48.85 -3.03
CA THR A 293 9.53 50.08 -2.51
C THR A 293 10.39 49.76 -1.33
N PRO A 294 11.23 50.67 -0.79
CA PRO A 294 12.02 50.39 0.41
C PRO A 294 11.22 49.96 1.65
N TRP A 295 9.95 50.36 1.71
CA TRP A 295 9.04 50.05 2.81
C TRP A 295 7.99 48.98 2.48
N LEU A 296 7.85 48.55 1.20
CA LEU A 296 6.83 47.59 0.79
C LEU A 296 7.44 46.38 0.08
N LYS A 297 7.30 45.23 0.71
CA LYS A 297 7.68 43.94 0.15
C LYS A 297 6.40 43.11 -0.11
N ALA A 298 6.23 42.65 -1.33
CA ALA A 298 5.16 41.70 -1.69
C ALA A 298 5.73 40.30 -1.85
N THR A 299 5.04 39.30 -1.28
CA THR A 299 5.38 37.90 -1.47
C THR A 299 4.15 37.14 -1.97
N THR A 300 4.33 36.41 -3.08
CA THR A 300 3.28 35.59 -3.68
C THR A 300 3.73 34.14 -3.62
N SER A 301 2.84 33.26 -3.16
CA SER A 301 3.05 31.82 -3.19
C SER A 301 1.83 31.18 -3.87
N LEU A 302 2.05 30.55 -5.01
CA LEU A 302 1.03 29.85 -5.77
C LEU A 302 1.43 28.39 -5.87
N SER A 303 0.49 27.49 -5.66
CA SER A 303 0.69 26.07 -5.90
C SER A 303 -0.56 25.45 -6.51
N TYR A 304 -0.34 24.56 -7.44
CA TYR A 304 -1.37 23.73 -8.05
C TYR A 304 -0.92 22.30 -7.99
N ALA A 305 -1.82 21.39 -7.60
CA ALA A 305 -1.59 19.96 -7.59
C ALA A 305 -2.78 19.25 -8.24
N TYR A 306 -2.50 18.40 -9.19
CA TYR A 306 -3.44 17.42 -9.70
C TYR A 306 -3.00 16.04 -9.23
N MET A 307 -3.92 15.29 -8.62
CA MET A 307 -3.63 13.99 -8.05
C MET A 307 -4.69 13.00 -8.51
N GLU A 308 -4.24 11.82 -8.87
CA GLU A 308 -5.08 10.69 -9.19
C GLU A 308 -4.62 9.47 -8.37
N THR A 309 -5.54 8.80 -7.74
CA THR A 309 -5.25 7.63 -6.91
C THR A 309 -6.20 6.52 -7.28
N ASN A 310 -5.64 5.40 -7.73
CA ASN A 310 -6.39 4.17 -7.88
C ASN A 310 -6.18 3.32 -6.63
N LYS A 311 -7.29 2.93 -5.97
CA LYS A 311 -7.31 2.14 -4.74
C LYS A 311 -8.21 0.95 -4.95
N PRO A 312 -7.65 -0.26 -5.15
CA PRO A 312 -8.47 -1.44 -5.18
C PRO A 312 -9.21 -1.58 -3.84
N GLY A 313 -10.50 -1.87 -3.92
CA GLY A 313 -11.35 -2.05 -2.75
C GLY A 313 -10.87 -3.20 -1.88
N GLN A 314 -10.16 -2.89 -0.81
CA GLN A 314 -9.76 -3.86 0.20
C GLN A 314 -10.52 -3.58 1.49
N SER A 315 -11.30 -4.54 1.94
CA SER A 315 -11.97 -4.48 3.24
C SER A 315 -11.27 -5.44 4.19
N ASP A 316 -11.01 -5.00 5.41
CA ASP A 316 -10.39 -5.83 6.46
C ASP A 316 -11.24 -7.07 6.81
N SER A 317 -12.53 -7.02 6.52
CA SER A 317 -13.50 -8.08 6.81
C SER A 317 -13.91 -8.91 5.58
N ASN A 318 -13.39 -8.61 4.40
CA ASN A 318 -13.81 -9.25 3.15
C ASN A 318 -12.71 -10.14 2.57
N MET A 319 -13.12 -11.31 2.08
CA MET A 319 -12.27 -12.19 1.26
C MET A 319 -11.80 -11.53 -0.06
N ASN A 320 -12.27 -10.34 -0.39
CA ASN A 320 -11.74 -9.48 -1.45
C ASN A 320 -10.35 -8.89 -1.12
N ASN A 321 -9.87 -9.04 0.13
CA ASN A 321 -8.51 -8.73 0.47
C ASN A 321 -7.58 -9.78 -0.15
N GLY A 322 -6.86 -9.40 -1.22
CA GLY A 322 -5.96 -10.30 -1.94
C GLY A 322 -4.86 -10.92 -1.07
N PHE A 323 -4.38 -10.22 -0.05
CA PHE A 323 -3.39 -10.75 0.90
C PHE A 323 -3.97 -11.87 1.76
N GLN A 324 -5.18 -11.70 2.27
CA GLN A 324 -5.87 -12.74 3.03
C GLN A 324 -6.25 -13.91 2.14
N PHE A 325 -6.69 -13.61 0.93
CA PHE A 325 -7.11 -14.62 -0.04
C PHE A 325 -5.97 -15.58 -0.40
N ILE A 326 -4.79 -15.07 -0.78
CA ILE A 326 -3.65 -15.93 -1.14
C ILE A 326 -3.12 -16.76 0.03
N ASN A 327 -3.22 -16.26 1.26
CA ASN A 327 -2.78 -17.00 2.43
C ASN A 327 -3.76 -18.11 2.84
N GLY A 328 -5.02 -17.97 2.48
CA GLY A 328 -6.06 -18.96 2.79
C GLY A 328 -6.44 -19.87 1.64
N MET A 329 -6.03 -19.56 0.40
CA MET A 329 -6.40 -20.33 -0.78
C MET A 329 -5.42 -21.49 -1.00
N PRO A 330 -5.90 -22.75 -0.94
CA PRO A 330 -5.05 -23.89 -1.25
C PRO A 330 -4.63 -23.89 -2.73
N SER A 331 -3.43 -24.37 -2.99
CA SER A 331 -2.81 -24.42 -4.32
C SER A 331 -3.51 -25.35 -5.32
N LEU A 332 -4.49 -26.13 -4.87
CA LEU A 332 -5.34 -26.96 -5.73
C LEU A 332 -6.32 -26.12 -6.57
N PHE A 333 -6.79 -24.99 -6.03
CA PHE A 333 -7.85 -24.20 -6.67
C PHE A 333 -7.25 -23.21 -7.66
N PRO A 334 -7.63 -23.28 -8.95
CA PRO A 334 -7.05 -22.44 -9.99
C PRO A 334 -7.67 -21.03 -10.00
N VAL A 335 -7.00 -20.11 -10.71
CA VAL A 335 -7.52 -18.75 -10.96
C VAL A 335 -8.63 -18.77 -12.01
N PHE A 336 -8.51 -19.64 -13.01
CA PHE A 336 -9.45 -19.78 -14.11
C PHE A 336 -10.18 -21.10 -14.07
N GLU A 337 -11.37 -21.14 -14.68
CA GLU A 337 -12.08 -22.40 -14.88
C GLU A 337 -11.36 -23.28 -15.90
N HIS A 338 -11.28 -24.58 -15.60
CA HIS A 338 -10.73 -25.59 -16.50
C HIS A 338 -11.83 -26.59 -16.92
N ASP A 339 -11.75 -27.06 -18.18
CA ASP A 339 -12.59 -28.12 -18.69
C ASP A 339 -12.12 -29.51 -18.21
N ALA A 340 -12.84 -30.56 -18.63
CA ALA A 340 -12.51 -31.93 -18.26
C ALA A 340 -11.13 -32.41 -18.74
N ASP A 341 -10.61 -31.81 -19.81
CA ASP A 341 -9.31 -32.11 -20.40
C ASP A 341 -8.18 -31.27 -19.80
N GLY A 342 -8.51 -30.28 -18.94
CA GLY A 342 -7.56 -29.39 -18.28
C GLY A 342 -7.25 -28.11 -19.05
N ASN A 343 -8.02 -27.78 -20.11
CA ASN A 343 -7.82 -26.53 -20.83
C ASN A 343 -8.57 -25.39 -20.13
N ILE A 344 -8.00 -24.18 -20.14
CA ILE A 344 -8.66 -23.00 -19.60
C ILE A 344 -9.90 -22.66 -20.43
N VAL A 345 -11.05 -22.55 -19.77
CA VAL A 345 -12.31 -22.16 -20.39
C VAL A 345 -12.25 -20.69 -20.80
N LYS A 346 -12.78 -20.37 -21.99
CA LYS A 346 -12.91 -18.98 -22.45
C LYS A 346 -14.25 -18.39 -22.03
N ASP A 347 -14.19 -17.13 -21.60
CA ASP A 347 -15.40 -16.38 -21.30
C ASP A 347 -16.03 -15.85 -22.60
N THR A 348 -17.25 -16.26 -22.87
CA THR A 348 -17.97 -15.88 -24.08
C THR A 348 -18.65 -14.51 -23.99
N ASN A 349 -18.79 -13.96 -22.78
CA ASN A 349 -19.49 -12.69 -22.54
C ASN A 349 -18.55 -11.50 -22.59
N ILE A 350 -17.38 -11.62 -21.91
CA ILE A 350 -16.40 -10.53 -21.77
C ILE A 350 -15.11 -10.77 -22.56
N GLY A 351 -14.94 -11.99 -23.10
CA GLY A 351 -13.71 -12.43 -23.74
C GLY A 351 -12.61 -12.83 -22.73
N GLY A 352 -11.48 -13.33 -23.24
CA GLY A 352 -10.39 -13.78 -22.40
C GLY A 352 -10.64 -15.12 -21.70
N ASN A 353 -9.96 -15.33 -20.56
CA ASN A 353 -10.09 -16.51 -19.75
C ASN A 353 -11.23 -16.35 -18.74
N LYS A 354 -11.99 -17.41 -18.50
CA LYS A 354 -13.10 -17.39 -17.55
C LYS A 354 -12.56 -17.58 -16.12
N TYR A 355 -12.77 -16.58 -15.26
CA TYR A 355 -12.34 -16.64 -13.87
C TYR A 355 -13.15 -17.65 -13.06
N ASP A 356 -12.47 -18.44 -12.22
CA ASP A 356 -13.15 -19.35 -11.28
C ASP A 356 -13.56 -18.61 -10.01
N TYR A 357 -14.86 -18.38 -9.84
CA TYR A 357 -15.44 -17.79 -8.63
C TYR A 357 -15.75 -18.84 -7.55
N GLY A 358 -15.42 -20.11 -7.77
CA GLY A 358 -15.67 -21.18 -6.80
C GLY A 358 -17.13 -21.51 -6.54
N MET A 359 -18.03 -21.18 -7.47
CA MET A 359 -19.48 -21.41 -7.40
C MET A 359 -20.02 -22.00 -8.69
N ASN A 360 -19.28 -22.91 -9.32
CA ASN A 360 -19.65 -23.43 -10.62
C ASN A 360 -20.53 -24.69 -10.50
N ALA A 361 -21.53 -24.80 -11.36
CA ALA A 361 -22.39 -25.99 -11.50
C ALA A 361 -22.99 -26.52 -10.17
N GLY A 362 -23.29 -25.62 -9.21
CA GLY A 362 -23.84 -26.00 -7.91
C GLY A 362 -22.79 -26.46 -6.88
N TYR A 363 -21.53 -26.44 -7.24
CA TYR A 363 -20.42 -26.73 -6.32
C TYR A 363 -19.80 -25.45 -5.74
N GLN A 364 -19.34 -25.55 -4.51
CA GLN A 364 -18.69 -24.45 -3.83
C GLN A 364 -17.27 -24.84 -3.41
N ARG A 365 -16.34 -23.92 -3.62
CA ARG A 365 -15.01 -23.99 -3.07
C ARG A 365 -15.07 -23.76 -1.55
N PRO A 366 -14.31 -24.48 -0.73
CA PRO A 366 -14.40 -24.37 0.74
C PRO A 366 -13.92 -23.00 1.28
N PHE A 367 -13.12 -22.29 0.50
CA PHE A 367 -12.63 -20.96 0.83
C PHE A 367 -12.84 -20.00 -0.34
N GLY A 368 -13.26 -18.75 -0.07
CA GLY A 368 -13.41 -17.70 -1.10
C GLY A 368 -14.47 -18.03 -2.16
N SER A 369 -15.53 -18.80 -1.82
CA SER A 369 -16.66 -19.06 -2.71
C SER A 369 -17.39 -17.76 -3.05
N GLY A 370 -17.68 -17.56 -4.34
CA GLY A 370 -18.28 -16.34 -4.87
C GLY A 370 -17.29 -15.19 -5.11
N ILE A 371 -16.00 -15.39 -4.88
CA ILE A 371 -14.99 -14.34 -4.96
C ILE A 371 -13.82 -14.78 -5.83
N ASN A 372 -13.37 -13.90 -6.72
CA ASN A 372 -12.11 -14.04 -7.44
C ASN A 372 -11.40 -12.68 -7.45
N PRO A 373 -10.41 -12.45 -6.55
CA PRO A 373 -9.70 -11.17 -6.48
C PRO A 373 -8.96 -10.81 -7.76
N ALA A 374 -8.44 -11.81 -8.50
CA ALA A 374 -7.78 -11.56 -9.77
C ALA A 374 -8.76 -11.01 -10.82
N GLY A 375 -9.96 -11.58 -10.88
CA GLY A 375 -11.03 -11.08 -11.75
C GLY A 375 -11.45 -9.66 -11.38
N ALA A 376 -11.62 -9.37 -10.09
CA ALA A 376 -11.98 -8.03 -9.63
C ALA A 376 -10.88 -6.97 -9.91
N LEU A 377 -9.60 -7.36 -9.92
CA LEU A 377 -8.48 -6.43 -10.14
C LEU A 377 -8.15 -6.19 -11.62
N LEU A 378 -8.47 -7.15 -12.49
CA LEU A 378 -8.04 -7.14 -13.89
C LEU A 378 -9.18 -6.86 -14.88
N LEU A 379 -10.45 -6.90 -14.42
CA LEU A 379 -11.64 -6.58 -15.23
C LEU A 379 -12.16 -5.16 -15.01
N ASP A 380 -11.75 -4.49 -13.94
CA ASP A 380 -12.00 -3.07 -13.69
C ASP A 380 -10.90 -2.26 -14.43
#